data_375d8b821f97d62ff6c8d2575960d5bc
#
_entry.id   375d8b821f97d62ff6c8d2575960d5bc
#
_cell.length_a   1.000
_cell.length_b   1.000
_cell.length_c   1.000
_cell.angle_alpha   90.00
_cell.angle_beta   90.00
_cell.angle_gamma   90.00
#
_symmetry.space_group_name_H-M   'P 1'
#
loop_
_entity.id
_entity.type
_entity.pdbx_description
1 polymer ?
#
loop_
_entity_poly.entity_id
_entity_poly.type
_entity_poly.pdbx_seq_one_letter_code
_entity_poly.pdbx_strand_id
1 'polypeptide(L)'
;QKTISLFEKIIQLHNDLDQGFLSQFNRSLPFSEELLDRWKRAEKLGFPIIWCADYMENTPLGRAEWIRFYGRLFGKAEIADSIFFVVESRYKELCSLTKNIQTKPRLLPEMPWSGQWTLPSSGSYSAKLYQDAGAEYIFADLTGNGSIPLSTEKVLDRGMKADIWLIKHHGTLNRHQINTDTPLLSSIKAPIWWCNTAEMPIFEEAPFHPELLLESLIAIIH
;
A
#
# COMPACT_ATOMS: atom_id res chain seq x y z
N GLN A 1 33.51 -14.47 -1.18
CA GLN A 1 34.22 -13.29 -0.62
C GLN A 1 33.50 -11.96 -0.94
N LYS A 2 32.99 -11.73 -2.16
CA LYS A 2 32.24 -10.51 -2.50
C LYS A 2 30.88 -10.42 -1.79
N THR A 3 30.25 -11.55 -1.50
CA THR A 3 28.95 -11.59 -0.81
C THR A 3 29.10 -11.16 0.66
N ILE A 4 30.18 -11.56 1.34
CA ILE A 4 30.47 -11.17 2.72
C ILE A 4 30.69 -9.66 2.81
N SER A 5 31.44 -9.06 1.88
CA SER A 5 31.69 -7.61 1.85
C SER A 5 30.43 -6.77 1.61
N LEU A 6 29.46 -7.29 0.85
CA LEU A 6 28.15 -6.62 0.67
C LEU A 6 27.31 -6.73 1.95
N PHE A 7 27.33 -7.86 2.62
CA PHE A 7 26.71 -8.08 3.90
C PHE A 7 27.26 -7.16 4.99
N GLU A 8 28.59 -7.03 5.07
CA GLU A 8 29.25 -6.12 6.00
C GLU A 8 28.87 -4.65 5.73
N LYS A 9 28.76 -4.25 4.45
CA LYS A 9 28.31 -2.90 4.09
C LYS A 9 26.84 -2.66 4.43
N ILE A 10 25.97 -3.66 4.29
CA ILE A 10 24.56 -3.58 4.67
C ILE A 10 24.42 -3.48 6.20
N ILE A 11 25.21 -4.24 6.95
CA ILE A 11 25.29 -4.15 8.42
C ILE A 11 25.83 -2.81 8.86
N GLN A 12 26.86 -2.26 8.16
CA GLN A 12 27.39 -0.94 8.45
C GLN A 12 26.36 0.16 8.17
N LEU A 13 25.67 0.11 7.01
CA LEU A 13 24.58 1.01 6.68
C LEU A 13 23.42 0.91 7.70
N HIS A 14 23.14 -0.28 8.17
CA HIS A 14 22.16 -0.55 9.21
C HIS A 14 22.57 0.10 10.55
N ASN A 15 23.82 -0.04 10.96
CA ASN A 15 24.34 0.58 12.17
C ASN A 15 24.39 2.11 12.08
N ASP A 16 24.68 2.68 10.90
CA ASP A 16 24.69 4.14 10.65
C ASP A 16 23.26 4.71 10.61
N LEU A 17 22.28 3.94 10.11
CA LEU A 17 20.85 4.29 10.14
C LEU A 17 20.25 4.15 11.55
N ASP A 18 20.84 3.32 12.43
CA ASP A 18 20.29 2.93 13.71
C ASP A 18 20.12 4.10 14.70
N GLN A 19 20.98 5.09 14.67
CA GLN A 19 20.93 6.24 15.60
C GLN A 19 19.83 7.27 15.28
N GLY A 20 19.47 7.43 14.01
CA GLY A 20 18.45 8.39 13.57
C GLY A 20 17.11 7.73 13.19
N PHE A 21 17.16 6.60 12.55
CA PHE A 21 16.03 5.88 11.99
C PHE A 21 15.22 5.15 13.07
N LEU A 22 15.88 4.45 14.00
CA LEU A 22 15.20 3.81 15.14
C LEU A 22 14.52 4.81 16.07
N SER A 23 15.04 6.03 16.19
CA SER A 23 14.36 7.06 16.99
C SER A 23 13.05 7.55 16.37
N GLN A 24 12.94 7.54 15.04
CA GLN A 24 11.69 7.79 14.31
C GLN A 24 10.79 6.55 14.27
N PHE A 25 11.36 5.36 14.13
CA PHE A 25 10.65 4.08 14.12
C PHE A 25 10.01 3.77 15.47
N ASN A 26 10.68 4.04 16.57
CA ASN A 26 10.16 3.82 17.93
C ASN A 26 8.94 4.68 18.27
N ARG A 27 8.62 5.69 17.48
CA ARG A 27 7.42 6.53 17.68
C ARG A 27 6.19 6.05 16.92
N SER A 28 6.33 5.18 15.94
CA SER A 28 5.23 4.82 15.02
C SER A 28 4.88 3.33 14.95
N LEU A 29 5.68 2.45 15.54
CA LEU A 29 5.39 1.01 15.53
C LEU A 29 5.34 0.47 16.97
N PRO A 30 4.28 -0.28 17.32
CA PRO A 30 4.22 -1.01 18.59
C PRO A 30 5.09 -2.27 18.48
N PHE A 31 6.41 -2.12 18.37
CA PHE A 31 7.30 -3.23 18.59
C PHE A 31 7.25 -3.56 20.08
N SER A 32 6.72 -4.73 20.42
CA SER A 32 6.80 -5.23 21.76
C SER A 32 8.29 -5.39 22.12
N GLU A 33 8.67 -5.09 23.37
CA GLU A 33 10.02 -5.32 23.89
C GLU A 33 10.48 -6.76 23.61
N GLU A 34 9.53 -7.70 23.59
CA GLU A 34 9.75 -9.11 23.27
C GLU A 34 10.27 -9.33 21.84
N LEU A 35 9.78 -8.58 20.84
CA LEU A 35 10.26 -8.69 19.46
C LEU A 35 11.67 -8.14 19.32
N LEU A 36 11.95 -7.02 19.98
CA LEU A 36 13.28 -6.43 20.02
C LEU A 36 14.31 -7.36 20.67
N ASP A 37 13.91 -8.05 21.75
CA ASP A 37 14.76 -9.03 22.41
C ASP A 37 15.03 -10.29 21.57
N ARG A 38 14.03 -10.75 20.80
CA ARG A 38 14.22 -11.85 19.83
C ARG A 38 15.25 -11.48 18.77
N TRP A 39 15.23 -10.26 18.26
CA TRP A 39 16.19 -9.79 17.27
C TRP A 39 17.61 -9.72 17.85
N LYS A 40 17.77 -9.10 19.02
CA LYS A 40 19.06 -9.04 19.72
C LYS A 40 19.65 -10.43 19.99
N ARG A 41 18.79 -11.43 20.27
CA ARG A 41 19.23 -12.83 20.44
C ARG A 41 19.68 -13.43 19.12
N ALA A 42 18.95 -13.20 18.03
CA ALA A 42 19.33 -13.69 16.71
C ALA A 42 20.68 -13.12 16.26
N GLU A 43 20.92 -11.82 16.44
CA GLU A 43 22.20 -11.16 16.16
C GLU A 43 23.34 -11.77 16.99
N LYS A 44 23.14 -11.97 18.30
CA LYS A 44 24.12 -12.63 19.18
C LYS A 44 24.46 -14.06 18.77
N LEU A 45 23.53 -14.74 18.08
CA LEU A 45 23.73 -16.07 17.52
C LEU A 45 24.40 -16.07 16.14
N GLY A 46 24.73 -14.86 15.61
CA GLY A 46 25.40 -14.71 14.32
C GLY A 46 24.44 -14.76 13.13
N PHE A 47 23.12 -14.67 13.34
CA PHE A 47 22.18 -14.57 12.25
C PHE A 47 22.17 -13.15 11.70
N PRO A 48 22.41 -12.94 10.40
CA PRO A 48 22.25 -11.62 9.78
C PRO A 48 20.77 -11.23 9.74
N ILE A 49 20.45 -10.07 10.29
CA ILE A 49 19.09 -9.51 10.26
C ILE A 49 19.05 -8.40 9.23
N ILE A 50 18.07 -8.48 8.33
CA ILE A 50 17.83 -7.48 7.31
C ILE A 50 16.43 -6.93 7.51
N TRP A 51 16.34 -5.60 7.65
CA TRP A 51 15.08 -4.90 7.79
C TRP A 51 14.47 -4.66 6.42
N CYS A 52 13.26 -5.20 6.21
CA CYS A 52 12.49 -4.94 5.02
C CYS A 52 11.43 -3.90 5.34
N ALA A 53 11.57 -2.70 4.79
CA ALA A 53 10.68 -1.57 5.02
C ALA A 53 9.88 -1.18 3.77
N ASP A 54 9.71 -2.09 2.82
CA ASP A 54 8.97 -1.89 1.57
C ASP A 54 7.52 -1.43 1.80
N TYR A 55 6.89 -1.90 2.87
CA TYR A 55 5.53 -1.50 3.25
C TYR A 55 5.41 -0.04 3.70
N MET A 56 6.53 0.64 3.98
CA MET A 56 6.58 2.06 4.34
C MET A 56 6.71 2.98 3.13
N GLU A 57 6.95 2.42 1.95
CA GLU A 57 7.03 3.19 0.72
C GLU A 57 5.68 3.82 0.38
N ASN A 58 5.72 5.12 0.15
CA ASN A 58 4.52 5.92 -0.10
C ASN A 58 4.10 5.91 -1.58
N THR A 59 4.93 5.36 -2.46
CA THR A 59 4.66 5.31 -3.90
C THR A 59 4.66 3.88 -4.41
N PRO A 60 3.78 3.55 -5.37
CA PRO A 60 3.75 2.23 -5.98
C PRO A 60 5.08 1.79 -6.59
N LEU A 61 5.74 2.67 -7.33
CA LEU A 61 7.05 2.36 -7.92
C LEU A 61 8.16 2.27 -6.87
N GLY A 62 8.15 3.13 -5.84
CA GLY A 62 9.11 3.03 -4.74
C GLY A 62 9.02 1.67 -4.05
N ARG A 63 7.80 1.18 -3.81
CA ARG A 63 7.61 -0.15 -3.24
C ARG A 63 8.07 -1.27 -4.17
N ALA A 64 7.74 -1.20 -5.45
CA ALA A 64 8.18 -2.19 -6.45
C ALA A 64 9.69 -2.21 -6.63
N GLU A 65 10.39 -1.08 -6.46
CA GLU A 65 11.84 -0.99 -6.57
C GLU A 65 12.58 -1.85 -5.56
N TRP A 66 11.96 -2.26 -4.46
CA TRP A 66 12.54 -3.18 -3.48
C TRP A 66 12.92 -4.54 -4.08
N ILE A 67 12.35 -4.93 -5.23
CA ILE A 67 12.81 -6.12 -5.96
C ILE A 67 14.31 -6.05 -6.29
N ARG A 68 14.83 -4.84 -6.55
CA ARG A 68 16.26 -4.60 -6.83
C ARG A 68 17.12 -4.86 -5.60
N PHE A 69 16.61 -4.51 -4.41
CA PHE A 69 17.27 -4.82 -3.14
C PHE A 69 17.33 -6.35 -2.94
N TYR A 70 16.21 -7.05 -3.09
CA TYR A 70 16.17 -8.51 -2.97
C TYR A 70 17.03 -9.18 -4.04
N GLY A 71 17.02 -8.70 -5.27
CA GLY A 71 17.86 -9.21 -6.34
C GLY A 71 19.36 -9.14 -6.01
N ARG A 72 19.79 -8.03 -5.41
CA ARG A 72 21.19 -7.89 -4.96
C ARG A 72 21.52 -8.84 -3.80
N LEU A 73 20.60 -8.98 -2.86
CA LEU A 73 20.75 -9.88 -1.73
C LEU A 73 20.95 -11.34 -2.16
N PHE A 74 20.21 -11.78 -3.17
CA PHE A 74 20.26 -13.15 -3.69
C PHE A 74 21.19 -13.35 -4.90
N GLY A 75 22.02 -12.36 -5.24
CA GLY A 75 22.92 -12.43 -6.39
C GLY A 75 22.22 -12.47 -7.76
N LYS A 76 21.01 -11.90 -7.85
CA LYS A 76 20.15 -11.84 -9.05
C LYS A 76 19.90 -10.39 -9.50
N ALA A 77 20.87 -9.50 -9.33
CA ALA A 77 20.71 -8.07 -9.60
C ALA A 77 20.22 -7.78 -11.01
N GLU A 78 20.83 -8.38 -12.04
CA GLU A 78 20.47 -8.13 -13.44
C GLU A 78 19.02 -8.53 -13.76
N ILE A 79 18.57 -9.66 -13.20
CA ILE A 79 17.19 -10.14 -13.39
C ILE A 79 16.23 -9.17 -12.69
N ALA A 80 16.52 -8.76 -11.46
CA ALA A 80 15.70 -7.83 -10.70
C ALA A 80 15.61 -6.44 -11.36
N ASP A 81 16.73 -5.95 -11.87
CA ASP A 81 16.77 -4.68 -12.60
C ASP A 81 15.94 -4.76 -13.89
N SER A 82 16.00 -5.89 -14.62
CA SER A 82 15.18 -6.13 -15.82
C SER A 82 13.68 -6.18 -15.51
N ILE A 83 13.29 -6.88 -14.44
CA ILE A 83 11.88 -6.95 -14.00
C ILE A 83 11.39 -5.56 -13.63
N PHE A 84 12.13 -4.84 -12.78
CA PHE A 84 11.73 -3.51 -12.36
C PHE A 84 11.59 -2.54 -13.55
N PHE A 85 12.49 -2.61 -14.53
CA PHE A 85 12.41 -1.77 -15.74
C PHE A 85 11.09 -1.98 -16.51
N VAL A 86 10.64 -3.23 -16.64
CA VAL A 86 9.38 -3.55 -17.31
C VAL A 86 8.19 -2.99 -16.52
N VAL A 87 8.16 -3.24 -15.20
CA VAL A 87 7.13 -2.73 -14.29
C VAL A 87 7.06 -1.21 -14.32
N GLU A 88 8.20 -0.53 -14.19
CA GLU A 88 8.29 0.93 -14.21
C GLU A 88 7.80 1.52 -15.52
N SER A 89 8.23 0.93 -16.65
CA SER A 89 7.86 1.39 -17.98
C SER A 89 6.35 1.29 -18.19
N ARG A 90 5.75 0.14 -17.85
CA ARG A 90 4.31 -0.07 -17.98
C ARG A 90 3.51 0.83 -17.04
N TYR A 91 3.97 1.00 -15.80
CA TYR A 91 3.31 1.90 -14.83
C TYR A 91 3.28 3.34 -15.33
N LYS A 92 4.41 3.85 -15.85
CA LYS A 92 4.50 5.21 -16.41
C LYS A 92 3.64 5.39 -17.65
N GLU A 93 3.58 4.39 -18.51
CA GLU A 93 2.67 4.38 -19.67
C GLU A 93 1.21 4.54 -19.21
N LEU A 94 0.76 3.72 -18.27
CA LEU A 94 -0.60 3.78 -17.71
C LEU A 94 -0.90 5.15 -17.08
N CYS A 95 0.02 5.71 -16.29
CA CYS A 95 -0.13 7.07 -15.76
C CYS A 95 -0.30 8.12 -16.85
N SER A 96 0.31 7.93 -18.03
CA SER A 96 0.17 8.87 -19.14
C SER A 96 -1.24 8.90 -19.73
N LEU A 97 -1.97 7.79 -19.66
CA LEU A 97 -3.36 7.69 -20.14
C LEU A 97 -4.32 8.52 -19.28
N THR A 98 -4.06 8.60 -17.98
CA THR A 98 -4.95 9.28 -17.02
C THR A 98 -4.60 10.74 -16.78
N LYS A 99 -3.39 11.17 -17.17
CA LYS A 99 -2.83 12.50 -16.86
C LYS A 99 -3.73 13.67 -17.32
N ASN A 100 -4.39 13.54 -18.47
CA ASN A 100 -5.15 14.59 -19.13
C ASN A 100 -6.68 14.44 -18.96
N ILE A 101 -7.13 13.52 -18.10
CA ILE A 101 -8.56 13.32 -17.85
C ILE A 101 -9.12 14.53 -17.12
N GLN A 102 -10.12 15.19 -17.74
CA GLN A 102 -10.73 16.41 -17.21
C GLN A 102 -11.73 16.13 -16.10
N THR A 103 -12.54 15.10 -16.26
CA THR A 103 -13.56 14.70 -15.27
C THR A 103 -13.08 13.46 -14.53
N LYS A 104 -12.73 13.64 -13.25
CA LYS A 104 -12.24 12.56 -12.40
C LYS A 104 -13.38 12.02 -11.55
N PRO A 105 -13.73 10.73 -11.69
CA PRO A 105 -14.72 10.12 -10.82
C PRO A 105 -14.29 10.15 -9.35
N ARG A 106 -15.23 10.48 -8.47
CA ARG A 106 -15.01 10.59 -7.02
C ARG A 106 -14.99 9.19 -6.41
N LEU A 107 -13.86 8.83 -5.82
CA LEU A 107 -13.61 7.50 -5.30
C LEU A 107 -13.69 7.49 -3.77
N LEU A 108 -14.54 6.58 -3.23
CA LEU A 108 -14.60 6.20 -1.83
C LEU A 108 -13.93 4.83 -1.67
N PRO A 109 -12.84 4.69 -0.90
CA PRO A 109 -12.24 3.40 -0.64
C PRO A 109 -12.73 2.77 0.65
N GLU A 110 -12.58 1.44 0.73
CA GLU A 110 -12.79 0.60 1.90
C GLU A 110 -14.23 0.59 2.42
N MET A 111 -14.46 -0.11 3.51
CA MET A 111 -15.72 -0.15 4.24
C MET A 111 -15.46 -0.07 5.75
N PRO A 112 -16.43 0.34 6.56
CA PRO A 112 -16.27 0.40 8.00
C PRO A 112 -16.17 -1.01 8.61
N TRP A 113 -15.37 -1.10 9.66
CA TRP A 113 -15.28 -2.26 10.52
C TRP A 113 -15.47 -1.83 11.98
N SER A 114 -16.38 -2.48 12.69
CA SER A 114 -16.68 -2.16 14.11
C SER A 114 -16.92 -0.67 14.37
N GLY A 115 -17.67 0.00 13.49
CA GLY A 115 -18.03 1.41 13.61
C GLY A 115 -16.93 2.39 13.20
N GLN A 116 -15.75 1.91 12.83
CA GLN A 116 -14.65 2.72 12.33
C GLN A 116 -14.39 2.48 10.85
N TRP A 117 -14.12 3.55 10.12
CA TRP A 117 -13.75 3.50 8.71
C TRP A 117 -12.29 3.95 8.56
N THR A 118 -11.41 3.00 8.32
CA THR A 118 -9.98 3.28 8.17
C THR A 118 -9.68 3.67 6.74
N LEU A 119 -9.31 4.93 6.52
CA LEU A 119 -9.07 5.51 5.20
C LEU A 119 -7.59 5.80 4.97
N PRO A 120 -7.09 5.64 3.73
CA PRO A 120 -5.73 6.06 3.38
C PRO A 120 -5.56 7.56 3.55
N SER A 121 -4.46 8.01 4.15
CA SER A 121 -4.09 9.43 4.12
C SER A 121 -3.55 9.84 2.76
N SER A 122 -3.50 11.14 2.47
CA SER A 122 -3.12 11.70 1.16
C SER A 122 -1.70 11.34 0.71
N GLY A 123 -0.77 11.12 1.65
CA GLY A 123 0.61 10.70 1.35
C GLY A 123 0.81 9.19 1.34
N SER A 124 -0.25 8.38 1.38
CA SER A 124 -0.15 6.93 1.39
C SER A 124 -0.01 6.34 -0.01
N TYR A 125 0.52 5.11 -0.08
CA TYR A 125 0.58 4.28 -1.29
C TYR A 125 -0.78 4.21 -2.03
N SER A 126 -1.86 3.95 -1.31
CA SER A 126 -3.19 3.80 -1.91
C SER A 126 -3.71 5.12 -2.47
N ALA A 127 -3.55 6.23 -1.76
CA ALA A 127 -3.96 7.53 -2.26
C ALA A 127 -3.20 7.93 -3.54
N LYS A 128 -1.89 7.64 -3.57
CA LYS A 128 -1.08 7.85 -4.78
C LYS A 128 -1.57 7.01 -5.95
N LEU A 129 -1.88 5.73 -5.71
CA LEU A 129 -2.39 4.82 -6.73
C LEU A 129 -3.74 5.28 -7.30
N TYR A 130 -4.67 5.75 -6.44
CA TYR A 130 -5.96 6.31 -6.90
C TYR A 130 -5.77 7.56 -7.76
N GLN A 131 -4.84 8.43 -7.36
CA GLN A 131 -4.48 9.61 -8.14
C GLN A 131 -3.91 9.24 -9.51
N ASP A 132 -2.99 8.25 -9.54
CA ASP A 132 -2.36 7.77 -10.77
C ASP A 132 -3.37 7.08 -11.70
N ALA A 133 -4.40 6.44 -11.14
CA ALA A 133 -5.54 5.91 -11.89
C ALA A 133 -6.53 6.99 -12.40
N GLY A 134 -6.30 8.26 -12.12
CA GLY A 134 -7.15 9.35 -12.57
C GLY A 134 -8.42 9.55 -11.77
N ALA A 135 -8.52 9.01 -10.54
CA ALA A 135 -9.64 9.27 -9.65
C ALA A 135 -9.46 10.55 -8.83
N GLU A 136 -10.59 11.12 -8.41
CA GLU A 136 -10.65 12.10 -7.33
C GLU A 136 -10.87 11.35 -6.01
N TYR A 137 -9.80 11.20 -5.22
CA TYR A 137 -9.93 10.61 -3.89
C TYR A 137 -10.63 11.60 -2.96
N ILE A 138 -11.85 11.29 -2.50
CA ILE A 138 -12.72 12.23 -1.76
C ILE A 138 -12.20 12.61 -0.37
N PHE A 139 -11.13 11.96 0.11
CA PHE A 139 -10.43 12.25 1.37
C PHE A 139 -8.97 12.64 1.15
N ALA A 140 -8.63 13.23 0.02
CA ALA A 140 -7.28 13.70 -0.29
C ALA A 140 -6.76 14.80 0.64
N ASP A 141 -7.61 15.38 1.49
CA ASP A 141 -7.28 16.34 2.54
C ASP A 141 -6.82 15.70 3.86
N LEU A 142 -6.94 14.38 4.02
CA LEU A 142 -6.43 13.66 5.18
C LEU A 142 -4.91 13.57 5.09
N THR A 143 -4.20 14.49 5.76
CA THR A 143 -2.73 14.54 5.74
C THR A 143 -2.11 13.40 6.53
N GLY A 144 -0.98 12.86 6.03
CA GLY A 144 -0.22 11.76 6.65
C GLY A 144 0.31 10.78 5.62
N ASN A 145 0.96 9.71 6.07
CA ASN A 145 1.57 8.67 5.22
C ASN A 145 1.00 7.26 5.44
N GLY A 146 0.01 7.12 6.31
CA GLY A 146 -0.59 5.83 6.66
C GLY A 146 -2.09 5.83 6.48
N SER A 147 -2.79 5.10 7.34
CA SER A 147 -4.25 5.03 7.38
C SER A 147 -4.80 5.74 8.61
N ILE A 148 -5.93 6.42 8.46
CA ILE A 148 -6.56 7.23 9.50
C ILE A 148 -7.94 6.65 9.79
N PRO A 149 -8.24 6.24 11.03
CA PRO A 149 -9.58 5.83 11.43
C PRO A 149 -10.49 7.05 11.62
N LEU A 150 -11.65 7.02 10.98
CA LEU A 150 -12.73 7.98 11.15
C LEU A 150 -14.00 7.25 11.60
N SER A 151 -14.93 7.98 12.23
CA SER A 151 -16.26 7.41 12.47
C SER A 151 -17.03 7.26 11.16
N THR A 152 -17.88 6.26 11.11
CA THR A 152 -18.70 5.97 9.91
C THR A 152 -19.52 7.18 9.47
N GLU A 153 -20.07 7.95 10.40
CA GLU A 153 -20.89 9.13 10.12
C GLU A 153 -20.08 10.23 9.40
N LYS A 154 -18.82 10.46 9.83
CA LYS A 154 -17.93 11.43 9.17
C LYS A 154 -17.62 11.07 7.73
N VAL A 155 -17.53 9.77 7.46
CA VAL A 155 -17.25 9.28 6.11
C VAL A 155 -18.49 9.34 5.23
N LEU A 156 -19.68 9.07 5.78
CA LEU A 156 -20.93 9.07 5.02
C LEU A 156 -21.24 10.42 4.38
N ASP A 157 -20.99 11.52 5.06
CA ASP A 157 -21.28 12.86 4.51
C ASP A 157 -20.61 13.11 3.14
N ARG A 158 -19.36 12.65 3.00
CA ARG A 158 -18.65 12.68 1.70
C ARG A 158 -18.94 11.46 0.84
N GLY A 159 -19.05 10.29 1.46
CA GLY A 159 -19.26 9.00 0.79
C GLY A 159 -20.54 8.96 -0.04
N MET A 160 -21.59 9.64 0.38
CA MET A 160 -22.84 9.77 -0.39
C MET A 160 -22.67 10.45 -1.77
N LYS A 161 -21.58 11.21 -1.91
CA LYS A 161 -21.25 11.95 -3.15
C LYS A 161 -20.27 11.19 -4.04
N ALA A 162 -19.84 9.98 -3.63
CA ALA A 162 -18.93 9.16 -4.42
C ALA A 162 -19.58 8.68 -5.71
N ASP A 163 -18.79 8.56 -6.76
CA ASP A 163 -19.18 7.98 -8.03
C ASP A 163 -18.80 6.49 -8.10
N ILE A 164 -17.79 6.09 -7.31
CA ILE A 164 -17.27 4.72 -7.22
C ILE A 164 -16.99 4.40 -5.76
N TRP A 165 -17.40 3.19 -5.32
CA TRP A 165 -17.04 2.65 -4.02
C TRP A 165 -16.17 1.41 -4.20
N LEU A 166 -14.87 1.52 -3.84
CA LEU A 166 -13.85 0.49 -4.03
C LEU A 166 -13.50 -0.17 -2.70
N ILE A 167 -13.66 -1.48 -2.60
CA ILE A 167 -13.51 -2.23 -1.34
C ILE A 167 -12.52 -3.38 -1.50
N LYS A 168 -11.63 -3.57 -0.52
CA LYS A 168 -10.91 -4.84 -0.34
C LYS A 168 -11.66 -5.67 0.71
N HIS A 169 -12.08 -6.87 0.33
CA HIS A 169 -12.87 -7.75 1.20
C HIS A 169 -12.42 -9.19 1.08
N HIS A 170 -12.40 -9.90 2.20
CA HIS A 170 -12.09 -11.33 2.22
C HIS A 170 -13.39 -12.13 1.98
N GLY A 171 -13.48 -12.77 0.82
CA GLY A 171 -14.66 -13.50 0.38
C GLY A 171 -15.61 -12.66 -0.50
N THR A 172 -16.81 -13.17 -0.71
CA THR A 172 -17.82 -12.50 -1.55
C THR A 172 -18.43 -11.31 -0.84
N LEU A 173 -18.73 -10.27 -1.60
CA LEU A 173 -19.37 -9.06 -1.12
C LEU A 173 -20.71 -8.86 -1.84
N ASN A 174 -21.76 -8.56 -1.06
CA ASN A 174 -23.10 -8.32 -1.60
C ASN A 174 -23.67 -7.03 -1.01
N ARG A 175 -24.12 -6.12 -1.87
CA ARG A 175 -24.73 -4.85 -1.44
C ARG A 175 -25.91 -5.05 -0.48
N HIS A 176 -26.76 -6.05 -0.72
CA HIS A 176 -27.89 -6.33 0.15
C HIS A 176 -27.42 -6.66 1.57
N GLN A 177 -26.39 -7.51 1.69
CA GLN A 177 -25.79 -7.87 2.98
C GLN A 177 -25.19 -6.64 3.67
N ILE A 178 -24.41 -5.82 2.95
CA ILE A 178 -23.85 -4.58 3.49
C ILE A 178 -24.94 -3.68 4.08
N ASN A 179 -26.05 -3.50 3.35
CA ASN A 179 -27.15 -2.65 3.78
C ASN A 179 -27.92 -3.24 4.96
N THR A 180 -27.97 -4.56 5.08
CA THR A 180 -28.61 -5.27 6.19
C THR A 180 -27.76 -5.16 7.46
N ASP A 181 -26.47 -5.42 7.33
CA ASP A 181 -25.53 -5.41 8.47
C ASP A 181 -25.25 -3.98 8.98
N THR A 182 -25.24 -3.01 8.06
CA THR A 182 -25.01 -1.60 8.38
C THR A 182 -25.96 -0.71 7.58
N PRO A 183 -27.21 -0.50 8.04
CA PRO A 183 -28.23 0.24 7.29
C PRO A 183 -27.85 1.64 6.86
N LEU A 184 -26.97 2.32 7.61
CA LEU A 184 -26.44 3.65 7.27
C LEU A 184 -25.72 3.67 5.92
N LEU A 185 -25.09 2.57 5.52
CA LEU A 185 -24.37 2.47 4.25
C LEU A 185 -25.30 2.44 3.03
N SER A 186 -26.59 2.21 3.23
CA SER A 186 -27.60 2.28 2.16
C SER A 186 -27.74 3.66 1.53
N SER A 187 -27.26 4.72 2.22
CA SER A 187 -27.20 6.08 1.72
C SER A 187 -26.18 6.26 0.59
N ILE A 188 -25.12 5.44 0.53
CA ILE A 188 -24.12 5.46 -0.54
C ILE A 188 -24.69 4.76 -1.77
N LYS A 189 -24.93 5.50 -2.85
CA LYS A 189 -25.53 4.97 -4.09
C LYS A 189 -24.51 4.55 -5.13
N ALA A 190 -23.23 4.89 -4.94
CA ALA A 190 -22.15 4.54 -5.85
C ALA A 190 -22.11 3.01 -6.12
N PRO A 191 -21.81 2.57 -7.35
CA PRO A 191 -21.54 1.17 -7.64
C PRO A 191 -20.37 0.67 -6.79
N ILE A 192 -20.48 -0.57 -6.32
CA ILE A 192 -19.45 -1.22 -5.54
C ILE A 192 -18.58 -2.06 -6.47
N TRP A 193 -17.28 -1.83 -6.38
CA TRP A 193 -16.24 -2.68 -6.94
C TRP A 193 -15.41 -3.23 -5.79
N TRP A 194 -15.16 -4.53 -5.79
CA TRP A 194 -14.37 -5.12 -4.71
C TRP A 194 -13.34 -6.11 -5.22
N CYS A 195 -12.21 -6.13 -4.52
CA CYS A 195 -11.21 -7.15 -4.66
C CYS A 195 -11.47 -8.24 -3.61
N ASN A 196 -11.66 -9.49 -4.07
CA ASN A 196 -11.74 -10.64 -3.17
C ASN A 196 -10.35 -11.09 -2.75
N THR A 197 -9.92 -10.69 -1.55
CA THR A 197 -8.59 -11.03 -1.02
C THR A 197 -8.43 -12.49 -0.60
N ALA A 198 -9.51 -13.31 -0.67
CA ALA A 198 -9.44 -14.75 -0.49
C ALA A 198 -8.97 -15.47 -1.77
N GLU A 199 -9.16 -14.86 -2.93
CA GLU A 199 -8.86 -15.45 -4.24
C GLU A 199 -7.72 -14.72 -4.95
N MET A 200 -7.57 -13.42 -4.71
CA MET A 200 -6.56 -12.58 -5.34
C MET A 200 -5.40 -12.31 -4.37
N PRO A 201 -4.17 -12.69 -4.70
CA PRO A 201 -2.99 -12.47 -3.85
C PRO A 201 -2.50 -11.00 -3.92
N ILE A 202 -3.43 -10.06 -3.69
CA ILE A 202 -3.17 -8.62 -3.84
C ILE A 202 -2.09 -8.11 -2.90
N PHE A 203 -1.95 -8.70 -1.71
CA PHE A 203 -0.96 -8.26 -0.73
C PHE A 203 0.45 -8.76 -1.07
N GLU A 204 0.56 -9.87 -1.78
CA GLU A 204 1.81 -10.49 -2.20
C GLU A 204 2.28 -9.96 -3.56
N GLU A 205 1.36 -9.74 -4.50
CA GLU A 205 1.68 -9.35 -5.88
C GLU A 205 1.74 -7.82 -6.09
N ALA A 206 0.77 -7.08 -5.57
CA ALA A 206 0.70 -5.65 -5.81
C ALA A 206 1.94 -4.85 -5.37
N PRO A 207 2.70 -5.27 -4.33
CA PRO A 207 3.96 -4.61 -4.00
C PRO A 207 4.98 -4.62 -5.13
N PHE A 208 5.03 -5.68 -5.93
CA PHE A 208 6.01 -5.86 -7.01
C PHE A 208 5.43 -5.62 -8.40
N HIS A 209 4.09 -5.66 -8.54
CA HIS A 209 3.35 -5.48 -9.78
C HIS A 209 2.27 -4.40 -9.67
N PRO A 210 2.64 -3.17 -9.26
CA PRO A 210 1.67 -2.08 -9.13
C PRO A 210 1.05 -1.67 -10.45
N GLU A 211 1.69 -1.98 -11.58
CA GLU A 211 1.17 -1.73 -12.93
C GLU A 211 -0.11 -2.51 -13.21
N LEU A 212 -0.20 -3.76 -12.75
CA LEU A 212 -1.39 -4.59 -12.93
C LEU A 212 -2.57 -4.06 -12.12
N LEU A 213 -2.28 -3.61 -10.89
CA LEU A 213 -3.29 -2.98 -10.03
C LEU A 213 -3.75 -1.65 -10.61
N LEU A 214 -2.82 -0.83 -11.12
CA LEU A 214 -3.14 0.45 -11.77
C LEU A 214 -4.00 0.24 -13.02
N GLU A 215 -3.66 -0.73 -13.86
CA GLU A 215 -4.45 -1.08 -15.06
C GLU A 215 -5.87 -1.48 -14.71
N SER A 216 -6.04 -2.33 -13.68
CA SER A 216 -7.35 -2.74 -13.17
C SER A 216 -8.16 -1.56 -12.64
N LEU A 217 -7.52 -0.65 -11.91
CA LEU A 217 -8.17 0.56 -11.40
C LEU A 217 -8.60 1.50 -12.53
N ILE A 218 -7.76 1.71 -13.53
CA ILE A 218 -8.11 2.53 -14.71
C ILE A 218 -9.35 1.95 -15.40
N ALA A 219 -9.39 0.63 -15.62
CA ALA A 219 -10.53 -0.04 -16.25
C ALA A 219 -11.84 0.03 -15.43
N ILE A 220 -11.75 0.17 -14.10
CA ILE A 220 -12.90 0.33 -13.20
C ILE A 220 -13.38 1.79 -13.19
N ILE A 221 -12.44 2.73 -13.27
CA ILE A 221 -12.70 4.16 -13.07
C ILE A 221 -13.17 4.83 -14.36
N HIS A 222 -12.71 4.34 -15.52
CA HIS A 222 -12.95 4.92 -16.84
C HIS A 222 -13.53 3.94 -17.85
#